data_d58b6a2fdadc1c08118886f571caf243
#
_entry.id   d58b6a2fdadc1c08118886f571caf243
#
_cell.length_a   1.000
_cell.length_b   1.000
_cell.length_c   1.000
_cell.angle_alpha   90.00
_cell.angle_beta   90.00
_cell.angle_gamma   90.00
#
_symmetry.space_group_name_H-M   'P 1'
#
loop_
_entity.id
_entity.type
_entity.pdbx_description
1 polymer ?
#
loop_
_entity_poly.entity_id
_entity_poly.type
_entity_poly.pdbx_seq_one_letter_code
_entity_poly.pdbx_strand_id
1 'polypeptide(L)'
;MSTDNYMNVHGRKKRMAKEKGRVTLQDIANATGFTVNTVSRALKNKEDISRETCERIQGVAREMGYVRNYIASSLRSGRTKTIAMITGSMINPYYAILCDLIQREAWRLGYGLMMLCSQDDPETETRAVEMALSRQADGVLIAPCSFESPALDTLRASGIPYVLLSRFAEGEKDDCVVCDDRQGGYLAGSHLIAEGHKNLAMISFHHVVYSTRKRFEGFQQACLDAGLPASDIHYAEPEDEQDAQRCLTEWMRQGVTGLFSFCDVEAWTAITLLENQGFQCPRDLSVVGFDNILGYLHFPKPICSINCDLQEEARQAIAMLRRRIHDPSLPPQQVVLPVSLVCRGSCIKI
;
A
#
# COMPACT_ATOMS: atom_id res chain seq x y z
N MET A 1 -2.89 -68.78 34.59
CA MET A 1 -1.45 -68.53 34.69
C MET A 1 -1.02 -67.79 33.41
N SER A 2 -0.64 -66.64 33.35
CA SER A 2 -0.42 -65.45 34.17
C SER A 2 -0.29 -64.28 33.15
N THR A 3 -1.26 -63.43 33.21
CA THR A 3 -1.28 -62.15 32.42
C THR A 3 -0.76 -61.08 33.33
N ASP A 4 0.56 -60.84 33.38
CA ASP A 4 1.15 -59.69 34.04
C ASP A 4 2.60 -59.52 33.61
N ASN A 5 2.82 -58.86 32.47
CA ASN A 5 4.15 -58.23 32.18
C ASN A 5 4.16 -57.37 30.92
N TYR A 6 3.10 -56.58 30.66
CA TYR A 6 3.12 -55.60 29.54
C TYR A 6 2.72 -54.17 29.94
N MET A 7 2.97 -53.77 31.18
CA MET A 7 2.72 -52.40 31.61
C MET A 7 3.93 -51.86 32.39
N ASN A 8 5.02 -51.50 31.75
CA ASN A 8 5.97 -50.54 32.41
C ASN A 8 7.07 -49.94 31.48
N VAL A 9 6.86 -49.85 30.18
CA VAL A 9 7.83 -49.21 29.28
C VAL A 9 7.34 -47.89 28.73
N HIS A 10 6.03 -47.57 28.80
CA HIS A 10 5.45 -46.33 28.26
C HIS A 10 5.33 -45.17 29.28
N GLY A 11 5.63 -45.44 30.55
CA GLY A 11 5.49 -44.44 31.66
C GLY A 11 6.65 -43.49 31.82
N ARG A 12 7.81 -43.75 31.22
CA ARG A 12 9.02 -42.86 31.39
C ARG A 12 9.30 -41.90 30.24
N LYS A 13 8.60 -41.97 29.10
CA LYS A 13 8.74 -41.01 28.00
C LYS A 13 7.76 -39.84 28.04
N LYS A 14 6.78 -39.82 28.95
CA LYS A 14 5.77 -38.74 29.05
C LYS A 14 6.09 -37.65 30.09
N ARG A 15 7.28 -37.63 30.70
CA ARG A 15 7.65 -36.66 31.75
C ARG A 15 8.67 -35.61 31.35
N MET A 16 8.99 -35.47 30.06
CA MET A 16 9.92 -34.42 29.56
C MET A 16 9.39 -33.68 28.32
N ALA A 17 8.09 -33.49 28.22
CA ALA A 17 7.52 -32.38 27.45
C ALA A 17 7.22 -31.23 28.40
N LYS A 18 8.27 -30.69 29.05
CA LYS A 18 8.25 -29.36 29.63
C LYS A 18 7.98 -28.42 28.44
N GLU A 19 6.95 -27.60 28.53
CA GLU A 19 6.73 -26.47 27.64
C GLU A 19 8.08 -25.86 27.32
N LYS A 20 8.54 -25.95 26.07
CA LYS A 20 9.76 -25.29 25.61
C LYS A 20 9.42 -23.80 25.61
N GLY A 21 9.61 -23.15 26.73
CA GLY A 21 9.61 -21.70 26.86
C GLY A 21 10.53 -21.12 25.77
N ARG A 22 10.19 -19.97 25.26
CA ARG A 22 10.99 -19.26 24.24
C ARG A 22 12.42 -19.07 24.77
N VAL A 23 13.43 -19.47 23.98
CA VAL A 23 14.85 -19.30 24.34
C VAL A 23 15.13 -17.83 24.66
N THR A 24 15.80 -17.58 25.76
CA THR A 24 16.10 -16.25 26.29
C THR A 24 17.60 -15.89 26.12
N LEU A 25 17.92 -14.62 26.29
CA LEU A 25 19.34 -14.19 26.36
C LEU A 25 20.10 -14.86 27.51
N GLN A 26 19.41 -15.20 28.61
CA GLN A 26 20.02 -15.91 29.75
C GLN A 26 20.38 -17.35 29.37
N ASP A 27 19.56 -18.02 28.56
CA ASP A 27 19.86 -19.39 28.11
C ASP A 27 21.11 -19.41 27.23
N ILE A 28 21.25 -18.43 26.33
CA ILE A 28 22.46 -18.27 25.50
C ILE A 28 23.68 -17.93 26.37
N ALA A 29 23.53 -17.05 27.37
CA ALA A 29 24.58 -16.70 28.29
C ALA A 29 25.09 -17.94 29.05
N ASN A 30 24.17 -18.77 29.55
CA ASN A 30 24.49 -20.02 30.21
C ASN A 30 25.21 -21.02 29.29
N ALA A 31 24.78 -21.12 28.03
CA ALA A 31 25.35 -22.05 27.04
C ALA A 31 26.73 -21.60 26.54
N THR A 32 27.01 -20.29 26.50
CA THR A 32 28.24 -19.74 25.94
C THR A 32 29.30 -19.38 26.99
N GLY A 33 28.87 -19.27 28.27
CA GLY A 33 29.71 -18.81 29.38
C GLY A 33 29.93 -17.28 29.42
N PHE A 34 29.25 -16.52 28.58
CA PHE A 34 29.30 -15.05 28.59
C PHE A 34 28.22 -14.43 29.44
N THR A 35 28.36 -13.15 29.78
CA THR A 35 27.31 -12.41 30.47
C THR A 35 26.16 -12.10 29.53
N VAL A 36 24.92 -11.94 30.05
CA VAL A 36 23.74 -11.53 29.27
C VAL A 36 23.99 -10.24 28.49
N ASN A 37 24.75 -9.31 29.08
CA ASN A 37 25.14 -8.05 28.43
C ASN A 37 26.05 -8.30 27.22
N THR A 38 27.08 -9.14 27.37
CA THR A 38 27.96 -9.55 26.27
C THR A 38 27.17 -10.23 25.15
N VAL A 39 26.27 -11.18 25.49
CA VAL A 39 25.38 -11.85 24.52
C VAL A 39 24.51 -10.84 23.79
N SER A 40 23.85 -9.93 24.50
CA SER A 40 23.01 -8.90 23.89
C SER A 40 23.77 -7.97 22.95
N ARG A 41 25.02 -7.63 23.26
CA ARG A 41 25.89 -6.77 22.44
C ARG A 41 26.41 -7.52 21.22
N ALA A 42 26.86 -8.77 21.39
CA ALA A 42 27.29 -9.65 20.29
C ALA A 42 26.19 -9.92 19.27
N LEU A 43 24.95 -10.16 19.71
CA LEU A 43 23.78 -10.32 18.84
C LEU A 43 23.39 -9.03 18.08
N LYS A 44 23.94 -7.88 18.49
CA LYS A 44 23.74 -6.57 17.81
C LYS A 44 24.95 -6.14 16.99
N ASN A 45 25.98 -6.99 16.86
CA ASN A 45 27.24 -6.66 16.20
C ASN A 45 27.88 -5.36 16.69
N LYS A 46 27.93 -5.15 18.04
CA LYS A 46 28.57 -3.97 18.60
C LYS A 46 30.09 -4.08 18.45
N GLU A 47 30.73 -2.99 18.03
CA GLU A 47 32.17 -2.92 17.71
C GLU A 47 33.10 -3.25 18.87
N ASP A 48 32.62 -3.12 20.10
CA ASP A 48 33.38 -3.44 21.33
C ASP A 48 33.39 -4.93 21.69
N ILE A 49 32.76 -5.79 20.88
CA ILE A 49 32.83 -7.25 21.01
C ILE A 49 33.65 -7.80 19.85
N SER A 50 34.65 -8.64 20.15
CA SER A 50 35.48 -9.23 19.11
C SER A 50 34.65 -10.04 18.10
N ARG A 51 35.08 -10.07 16.84
CA ARG A 51 34.40 -10.81 15.77
C ARG A 51 34.25 -12.29 16.12
N GLU A 52 35.27 -12.91 16.68
CA GLU A 52 35.24 -14.32 17.10
C GLU A 52 34.15 -14.58 18.16
N THR A 53 34.05 -13.69 19.16
CA THR A 53 33.03 -13.76 20.21
C THR A 53 31.62 -13.58 19.62
N CYS A 54 31.45 -12.65 18.68
CA CYS A 54 30.18 -12.45 17.99
C CYS A 54 29.76 -13.70 17.21
N GLU A 55 30.67 -14.27 16.41
CA GLU A 55 30.42 -15.47 15.61
C GLU A 55 30.04 -16.68 16.48
N ARG A 56 30.74 -16.89 17.59
CA ARG A 56 30.47 -17.95 18.57
C ARG A 56 29.07 -17.80 19.21
N ILE A 57 28.73 -16.61 19.71
CA ILE A 57 27.44 -16.36 20.36
C ILE A 57 26.30 -16.46 19.36
N GLN A 58 26.46 -15.93 18.16
CA GLN A 58 25.46 -16.01 17.10
C GLN A 58 25.25 -17.45 16.59
N GLY A 59 26.31 -18.27 16.55
CA GLY A 59 26.24 -19.69 16.25
C GLY A 59 25.34 -20.41 17.24
N VAL A 60 25.65 -20.31 18.53
CA VAL A 60 24.88 -20.93 19.61
C VAL A 60 23.42 -20.42 19.63
N ALA A 61 23.21 -19.11 19.42
CA ALA A 61 21.86 -18.55 19.36
C ALA A 61 21.03 -19.16 18.22
N ARG A 62 21.63 -19.37 17.04
CA ARG A 62 20.97 -20.05 15.89
C ARG A 62 20.65 -21.51 16.19
N GLU A 63 21.61 -22.25 16.75
CA GLU A 63 21.43 -23.66 17.13
C GLU A 63 20.32 -23.86 18.15
N MET A 64 20.22 -22.94 19.12
CA MET A 64 19.17 -22.94 20.14
C MET A 64 17.80 -22.47 19.60
N GLY A 65 17.72 -21.94 18.38
CA GLY A 65 16.50 -21.36 17.82
C GLY A 65 16.09 -20.05 18.51
N TYR A 66 17.05 -19.25 18.98
CA TYR A 66 16.77 -17.97 19.59
C TYR A 66 16.17 -16.97 18.58
N VAL A 67 14.99 -16.49 18.90
CA VAL A 67 14.35 -15.37 18.17
C VAL A 67 14.34 -14.16 19.09
N ARG A 68 14.94 -13.07 18.61
CA ARG A 68 15.03 -11.83 19.38
C ARG A 68 13.63 -11.36 19.83
N ASN A 69 13.49 -11.12 21.12
CA ASN A 69 12.27 -10.54 21.66
C ASN A 69 12.29 -9.01 21.49
N TYR A 70 11.60 -8.52 20.46
CA TYR A 70 11.51 -7.09 20.20
C TYR A 70 10.70 -6.35 21.28
N ILE A 71 9.70 -7.00 21.92
CA ILE A 71 8.90 -6.40 23.00
C ILE A 71 9.78 -6.04 24.19
N ALA A 72 10.66 -6.95 24.64
CA ALA A 72 11.60 -6.67 25.73
C ALA A 72 12.67 -5.63 25.34
N SER A 73 12.96 -5.48 24.06
CA SER A 73 13.86 -4.46 23.53
C SER A 73 13.18 -3.08 23.44
N SER A 74 11.89 -3.03 23.07
CA SER A 74 11.13 -1.79 22.92
C SER A 74 10.90 -1.09 24.27
N LEU A 75 10.66 -1.84 25.33
CA LEU A 75 10.55 -1.30 26.70
C LEU A 75 11.81 -0.52 27.14
N ARG A 76 12.98 -0.87 26.59
CA ARG A 76 14.27 -0.20 26.91
C ARG A 76 14.59 0.94 25.95
N SER A 77 14.21 0.82 24.67
CA SER A 77 14.56 1.78 23.63
C SER A 77 13.45 2.79 23.34
N GLY A 78 12.23 2.55 23.87
CA GLY A 78 11.03 3.32 23.52
C GLY A 78 10.57 3.13 22.05
N ARG A 79 11.17 2.14 21.31
CA ARG A 79 10.88 1.91 19.88
C ARG A 79 10.61 0.44 19.59
N THR A 80 9.51 0.17 18.89
CA THR A 80 9.07 -1.18 18.52
C THR A 80 9.71 -1.69 17.24
N LYS A 81 10.27 -0.79 16.42
CA LYS A 81 10.74 -1.08 15.07
C LYS A 81 9.61 -1.59 14.15
N THR A 82 8.42 -1.05 14.33
CA THR A 82 7.23 -1.36 13.54
C THR A 82 6.69 -0.07 12.93
N ILE A 83 6.42 -0.07 11.63
CA ILE A 83 5.69 0.97 10.92
C ILE A 83 4.28 0.40 10.63
N ALA A 84 3.23 1.16 10.88
CA ALA A 84 1.89 0.82 10.42
C ALA A 84 1.65 1.42 9.03
N MET A 85 1.02 0.64 8.13
CA MET A 85 0.51 1.12 6.85
C MET A 85 -1.00 0.90 6.84
N ILE A 86 -1.76 1.99 6.65
CA ILE A 86 -3.21 2.01 6.63
C ILE A 86 -3.66 2.40 5.22
N THR A 87 -4.46 1.56 4.57
CA THR A 87 -4.91 1.75 3.19
C THR A 87 -6.38 1.38 3.06
N GLY A 88 -7.02 1.75 1.94
CA GLY A 88 -8.41 1.39 1.66
C GLY A 88 -8.60 -0.13 1.65
N SER A 89 -8.28 -0.79 0.57
CA SER A 89 -8.49 -2.23 0.41
C SER A 89 -7.32 -2.92 -0.27
N MET A 90 -6.89 -4.06 0.28
CA MET A 90 -5.87 -4.94 -0.33
C MET A 90 -6.40 -5.72 -1.55
N ILE A 91 -7.69 -5.68 -1.83
CA ILE A 91 -8.29 -6.26 -3.05
C ILE A 91 -7.83 -5.46 -4.28
N ASN A 92 -7.61 -4.15 -4.13
CA ASN A 92 -6.97 -3.36 -5.17
C ASN A 92 -5.46 -3.68 -5.22
N PRO A 93 -4.95 -4.28 -6.32
CA PRO A 93 -3.55 -4.66 -6.46
C PRO A 93 -2.56 -3.50 -6.29
N TYR A 94 -2.98 -2.27 -6.55
CA TYR A 94 -2.19 -1.07 -6.31
C TYR A 94 -1.62 -1.03 -4.88
N TYR A 95 -2.50 -1.21 -3.88
CA TYR A 95 -2.05 -1.19 -2.48
C TYR A 95 -1.21 -2.41 -2.10
N ALA A 96 -1.46 -3.57 -2.70
CA ALA A 96 -0.65 -4.76 -2.47
C ALA A 96 0.78 -4.58 -3.00
N ILE A 97 0.92 -3.99 -4.19
CA ILE A 97 2.22 -3.68 -4.80
C ILE A 97 2.96 -2.62 -3.96
N LEU A 98 2.27 -1.53 -3.62
CA LEU A 98 2.86 -0.45 -2.81
C LEU A 98 3.32 -0.97 -1.43
N CYS A 99 2.53 -1.86 -0.81
CA CYS A 99 2.88 -2.52 0.44
C CYS A 99 4.17 -3.33 0.34
N ASP A 100 4.34 -4.15 -0.71
CA ASP A 100 5.57 -4.93 -0.93
C ASP A 100 6.78 -4.02 -1.10
N LEU A 101 6.64 -2.94 -1.86
CA LEU A 101 7.70 -1.95 -2.09
C LEU A 101 8.07 -1.22 -0.80
N ILE A 102 7.09 -0.74 -0.04
CA ILE A 102 7.29 -0.09 1.27
C ILE A 102 7.95 -1.06 2.26
N GLN A 103 7.51 -2.32 2.30
CA GLN A 103 8.10 -3.33 3.17
C GLN A 103 9.59 -3.55 2.88
N ARG A 104 9.98 -3.60 1.60
CA ARG A 104 11.39 -3.73 1.20
C ARG A 104 12.21 -2.54 1.69
N GLU A 105 11.72 -1.31 1.53
CA GLU A 105 12.40 -0.11 2.02
C GLU A 105 12.47 -0.06 3.55
N ALA A 106 11.38 -0.42 4.25
CA ALA A 106 11.33 -0.50 5.70
C ALA A 106 12.32 -1.53 6.25
N TRP A 107 12.44 -2.72 5.64
CA TRP A 107 13.38 -3.75 6.05
C TRP A 107 14.83 -3.32 5.93
N ARG A 108 15.21 -2.56 4.91
CA ARG A 108 16.56 -1.98 4.78
C ARG A 108 16.93 -1.11 5.99
N LEU A 109 15.94 -0.54 6.66
CA LEU A 109 16.11 0.28 7.86
C LEU A 109 15.87 -0.48 9.16
N GLY A 110 15.60 -1.80 9.08
CA GLY A 110 15.34 -2.66 10.24
C GLY A 110 13.96 -2.47 10.86
N TYR A 111 12.97 -1.99 10.08
CA TYR A 111 11.57 -1.89 10.48
C TYR A 111 10.76 -3.06 9.94
N GLY A 112 9.82 -3.57 10.76
CA GLY A 112 8.72 -4.42 10.29
C GLY A 112 7.53 -3.57 9.85
N LEU A 113 6.68 -4.11 8.96
CA LEU A 113 5.46 -3.47 8.51
C LEU A 113 4.23 -4.16 9.12
N MET A 114 3.30 -3.38 9.64
CA MET A 114 1.97 -3.81 10.08
C MET A 114 0.94 -3.22 9.11
N MET A 115 0.22 -4.10 8.40
CA MET A 115 -0.82 -3.70 7.46
C MET A 115 -2.18 -3.65 8.14
N LEU A 116 -2.93 -2.58 7.87
CA LEU A 116 -4.30 -2.37 8.33
C LEU A 116 -5.12 -1.83 7.15
N CYS A 117 -6.35 -2.31 6.98
CA CYS A 117 -7.24 -1.86 5.92
C CYS A 117 -8.41 -1.07 6.51
N SER A 118 -8.66 0.11 5.96
CA SER A 118 -9.80 0.96 6.33
C SER A 118 -11.06 0.61 5.57
N GLN A 119 -10.94 -0.11 4.43
CA GLN A 119 -12.04 -0.38 3.48
C GLN A 119 -12.74 0.90 3.00
N ASP A 120 -11.99 2.02 3.00
CA ASP A 120 -12.48 3.36 2.69
C ASP A 120 -13.67 3.83 3.58
N ASP A 121 -13.78 3.24 4.78
CA ASP A 121 -14.76 3.58 5.79
C ASP A 121 -14.12 4.37 6.94
N PRO A 122 -14.64 5.59 7.29
CA PRO A 122 -14.04 6.47 8.30
C PRO A 122 -13.95 5.88 9.70
N GLU A 123 -14.95 5.04 10.11
CA GLU A 123 -14.92 4.40 11.41
C GLU A 123 -13.84 3.31 11.46
N THR A 124 -13.74 2.52 10.41
CA THR A 124 -12.73 1.47 10.28
C THR A 124 -11.32 2.07 10.19
N GLU A 125 -11.17 3.22 9.50
CA GLU A 125 -9.90 3.95 9.46
C GLU A 125 -9.49 4.44 10.85
N THR A 126 -10.42 5.00 11.62
CA THR A 126 -10.17 5.43 12.99
C THR A 126 -9.72 4.27 13.87
N ARG A 127 -10.40 3.12 13.79
CA ARG A 127 -9.99 1.88 14.50
C ARG A 127 -8.61 1.39 14.08
N ALA A 128 -8.27 1.51 12.79
CA ALA A 128 -6.95 1.15 12.30
C ALA A 128 -5.86 2.06 12.88
N VAL A 129 -6.11 3.37 12.97
CA VAL A 129 -5.20 4.32 13.64
C VAL A 129 -5.06 3.97 15.14
N GLU A 130 -6.15 3.76 15.86
CA GLU A 130 -6.11 3.36 17.27
C GLU A 130 -5.33 2.05 17.48
N MET A 131 -5.49 1.08 16.57
CA MET A 131 -4.72 -0.16 16.59
C MET A 131 -3.23 0.11 16.42
N ALA A 132 -2.83 0.96 15.46
CA ALA A 132 -1.45 1.34 15.25
C ALA A 132 -0.84 1.99 16.49
N LEU A 133 -1.58 2.92 17.12
CA LEU A 133 -1.18 3.60 18.36
C LEU A 133 -1.06 2.62 19.53
N SER A 134 -2.06 1.76 19.74
CA SER A 134 -2.07 0.77 20.85
C SER A 134 -0.94 -0.26 20.71
N ARG A 135 -0.54 -0.60 19.48
CA ARG A 135 0.63 -1.46 19.18
C ARG A 135 1.96 -0.72 19.22
N GLN A 136 1.93 0.58 19.57
CA GLN A 136 3.12 1.43 19.66
C GLN A 136 3.94 1.41 18.37
N ALA A 137 3.28 1.55 17.21
CA ALA A 137 4.01 1.75 15.96
C ALA A 137 4.94 2.97 16.10
N ASP A 138 6.14 2.90 15.53
CA ASP A 138 7.10 4.01 15.56
C ASP A 138 6.71 5.13 14.58
N GLY A 139 5.82 4.81 13.62
CA GLY A 139 5.27 5.75 12.66
C GLY A 139 4.17 5.11 11.82
N VAL A 140 3.39 5.95 11.12
CA VAL A 140 2.23 5.55 10.32
C VAL A 140 2.37 6.07 8.89
N LEU A 141 2.11 5.20 7.92
CA LEU A 141 1.83 5.55 6.53
C LEU A 141 0.34 5.36 6.30
N ILE A 142 -0.37 6.36 5.79
CA ILE A 142 -1.82 6.28 5.64
C ILE A 142 -2.29 6.87 4.30
N ALA A 143 -3.15 6.11 3.60
CA ALA A 143 -3.93 6.60 2.47
C ALA A 143 -5.34 6.93 3.00
N PRO A 144 -5.63 8.19 3.37
CA PRO A 144 -6.85 8.55 4.08
C PRO A 144 -8.10 8.33 3.21
N CYS A 145 -9.20 7.87 3.82
CA CYS A 145 -10.46 7.62 3.11
C CYS A 145 -11.20 8.91 2.71
N SER A 146 -10.94 10.03 3.40
CA SER A 146 -11.52 11.33 3.10
C SER A 146 -10.60 12.48 3.48
N PHE A 147 -10.93 13.70 3.03
CA PHE A 147 -10.19 14.94 3.38
C PHE A 147 -10.29 15.31 4.85
N GLU A 148 -11.46 15.07 5.43
CA GLU A 148 -11.80 15.41 6.80
C GLU A 148 -11.88 14.12 7.66
N SER A 149 -10.95 13.20 7.42
CA SER A 149 -10.92 11.96 8.19
C SER A 149 -10.66 12.23 9.67
N PRO A 150 -11.54 11.80 10.60
CA PRO A 150 -11.30 11.88 12.04
C PRO A 150 -10.04 11.14 12.49
N ALA A 151 -9.61 10.15 11.72
CA ALA A 151 -8.38 9.40 11.95
C ALA A 151 -7.14 10.31 11.84
N LEU A 152 -7.14 11.29 10.93
CA LEU A 152 -6.04 12.25 10.80
C LEU A 152 -5.96 13.18 12.02
N ASP A 153 -7.08 13.59 12.59
CA ASP A 153 -7.09 14.39 13.81
C ASP A 153 -6.54 13.58 15.00
N THR A 154 -6.87 12.29 15.07
CA THR A 154 -6.31 11.36 16.06
C THR A 154 -4.79 11.23 15.91
N LEU A 155 -4.27 11.10 14.68
CA LEU A 155 -2.83 11.05 14.41
C LEU A 155 -2.15 12.36 14.82
N ARG A 156 -2.69 13.50 14.44
CA ARG A 156 -2.17 14.83 14.83
C ARG A 156 -2.13 15.01 16.34
N ALA A 157 -3.21 14.64 17.04
CA ALA A 157 -3.31 14.73 18.49
C ALA A 157 -2.35 13.77 19.22
N SER A 158 -2.06 12.60 18.66
CA SER A 158 -1.18 11.61 19.26
C SER A 158 0.31 11.99 19.23
N GLY A 159 0.70 12.85 18.30
CA GLY A 159 2.10 13.22 18.06
C GLY A 159 2.94 12.10 17.43
N ILE A 160 2.34 10.98 16.99
CA ILE A 160 3.07 9.93 16.27
C ILE A 160 3.52 10.46 14.89
N PRO A 161 4.76 10.17 14.45
CA PRO A 161 5.19 10.45 13.10
C PRO A 161 4.29 9.76 12.06
N TYR A 162 3.79 10.50 11.07
CA TYR A 162 3.01 9.91 9.98
C TYR A 162 3.27 10.62 8.64
N VAL A 163 2.94 9.93 7.55
CA VAL A 163 3.00 10.44 6.18
C VAL A 163 1.75 9.99 5.44
N LEU A 164 1.10 10.91 4.73
CA LEU A 164 -0.01 10.61 3.84
C LEU A 164 0.52 10.02 2.54
N LEU A 165 -0.17 8.98 2.03
CA LEU A 165 0.18 8.27 0.81
C LEU A 165 -0.94 8.32 -0.21
N SER A 166 -0.60 8.43 -1.49
CA SER A 166 -1.50 8.23 -2.63
C SER A 166 -2.73 9.13 -2.64
N ARG A 167 -3.09 9.69 -1.52
CA ARG A 167 -4.23 10.60 -1.33
C ARG A 167 -3.78 11.79 -0.49
N PHE A 168 -4.21 12.96 -0.91
CA PHE A 168 -3.84 14.22 -0.31
C PHE A 168 -4.94 14.71 0.64
N ALA A 169 -4.56 15.34 1.76
CA ALA A 169 -5.48 16.14 2.55
C ALA A 169 -5.25 17.61 2.20
N GLU A 170 -6.30 18.40 1.99
CA GLU A 170 -6.14 19.82 1.65
C GLU A 170 -5.41 20.59 2.76
N GLY A 171 -4.40 21.33 2.38
CA GLY A 171 -3.57 22.15 3.26
C GLY A 171 -2.14 21.65 3.40
N GLU A 172 -1.21 22.53 3.74
CA GLU A 172 0.23 22.23 3.87
C GLU A 172 0.61 21.71 5.27
N LYS A 173 -0.32 21.07 5.98
CA LYS A 173 -0.12 20.72 7.39
C LYS A 173 0.57 19.39 7.62
N ASP A 174 0.55 18.51 6.62
CA ASP A 174 0.97 17.13 6.78
C ASP A 174 2.08 16.74 5.79
N ASP A 175 2.97 15.84 6.19
CA ASP A 175 3.90 15.19 5.27
C ASP A 175 3.09 14.31 4.31
N CYS A 176 3.33 14.43 3.00
CA CYS A 176 2.66 13.59 2.01
C CYS A 176 3.54 13.22 0.82
N VAL A 177 3.25 12.06 0.24
CA VAL A 177 3.79 11.59 -1.05
C VAL A 177 2.62 11.13 -1.90
N VAL A 178 2.38 11.82 -3.03
CA VAL A 178 1.27 11.58 -3.95
C VAL A 178 1.72 11.66 -5.40
N CYS A 179 0.95 11.10 -6.33
CA CYS A 179 1.12 11.35 -7.76
C CYS A 179 0.48 12.67 -8.17
N ASP A 180 0.89 13.22 -9.32
CA ASP A 180 0.18 14.32 -9.95
C ASP A 180 -1.09 13.81 -10.66
N ASP A 181 -2.14 13.61 -9.86
CA ASP A 181 -3.44 13.12 -10.32
C ASP A 181 -4.05 13.99 -11.42
N ARG A 182 -3.91 15.34 -11.28
CA ARG A 182 -4.45 16.28 -12.27
C ARG A 182 -3.73 16.15 -13.60
N GLN A 183 -2.41 16.10 -13.58
CA GLN A 183 -1.62 15.89 -14.80
C GLN A 183 -1.91 14.51 -15.42
N GLY A 184 -2.13 13.49 -14.60
CA GLY A 184 -2.49 12.16 -15.07
C GLY A 184 -3.83 12.14 -15.83
N GLY A 185 -4.86 12.77 -15.27
CA GLY A 185 -6.14 12.95 -15.97
C GLY A 185 -5.99 13.73 -17.27
N TYR A 186 -5.18 14.80 -17.28
CA TYR A 186 -4.88 15.59 -18.48
C TYR A 186 -4.20 14.74 -19.55
N LEU A 187 -3.22 13.93 -19.20
CA LEU A 187 -2.54 13.04 -20.14
C LEU A 187 -3.49 11.98 -20.72
N ALA A 188 -4.38 11.42 -19.93
CA ALA A 188 -5.36 10.44 -20.38
C ALA A 188 -6.33 11.05 -21.42
N GLY A 189 -6.89 12.23 -21.10
CA GLY A 189 -7.77 12.95 -22.02
C GLY A 189 -7.04 13.36 -23.30
N SER A 190 -5.86 13.93 -23.18
CA SER A 190 -5.04 14.35 -24.33
C SER A 190 -4.71 13.19 -25.26
N HIS A 191 -4.43 12.00 -24.70
CA HIS A 191 -4.14 10.81 -25.50
C HIS A 191 -5.37 10.37 -26.32
N LEU A 192 -6.54 10.25 -25.68
CA LEU A 192 -7.79 9.90 -26.37
C LEU A 192 -8.10 10.91 -27.50
N ILE A 193 -7.93 12.20 -27.23
CA ILE A 193 -8.14 13.26 -28.22
C ILE A 193 -7.14 13.16 -29.38
N ALA A 194 -5.87 12.87 -29.10
CA ALA A 194 -4.84 12.71 -30.13
C ALA A 194 -5.12 11.50 -31.05
N GLU A 195 -5.81 10.46 -30.54
CA GLU A 195 -6.28 9.32 -31.31
C GLU A 195 -7.59 9.63 -32.10
N GLY A 196 -8.15 10.84 -31.98
CA GLY A 196 -9.30 11.31 -32.76
C GLY A 196 -10.64 11.25 -32.02
N HIS A 197 -10.67 10.75 -30.80
CA HIS A 197 -11.91 10.64 -30.03
C HIS A 197 -12.42 12.02 -29.60
N LYS A 198 -13.73 12.26 -29.76
CA LYS A 198 -14.37 13.55 -29.45
C LYS A 198 -15.49 13.44 -28.41
N ASN A 199 -16.11 12.27 -28.30
CA ASN A 199 -17.14 11.99 -27.28
C ASN A 199 -16.52 11.06 -26.25
N LEU A 200 -16.25 11.61 -25.05
CA LEU A 200 -15.38 11.02 -24.06
C LEU A 200 -16.09 10.85 -22.72
N ALA A 201 -15.71 9.83 -21.98
CA ALA A 201 -16.24 9.60 -20.65
C ALA A 201 -15.12 9.33 -19.63
N MET A 202 -15.37 9.68 -18.36
CA MET A 202 -14.61 9.17 -17.24
C MET A 202 -15.54 8.43 -16.27
N ILE A 203 -15.08 7.27 -15.79
CA ILE A 203 -15.79 6.46 -14.80
C ILE A 203 -14.92 6.23 -13.56
N SER A 204 -15.55 6.28 -12.38
CA SER A 204 -14.96 5.87 -11.11
C SER A 204 -15.99 5.09 -10.31
N PHE A 205 -15.71 3.82 -10.01
CA PHE A 205 -16.66 2.92 -9.36
C PHE A 205 -16.80 3.13 -7.84
N HIS A 206 -15.93 3.89 -7.24
CA HIS A 206 -15.94 4.05 -5.78
C HIS A 206 -15.51 5.46 -5.39
N HIS A 207 -16.40 6.10 -4.63
CA HIS A 207 -16.19 7.26 -3.76
C HIS A 207 -15.36 8.44 -4.28
N VAL A 208 -15.91 9.63 -4.04
CA VAL A 208 -15.23 10.92 -4.27
C VAL A 208 -14.04 11.05 -3.31
N VAL A 209 -12.93 10.42 -3.65
CA VAL A 209 -11.64 10.73 -3.02
C VAL A 209 -10.97 11.89 -3.76
N TYR A 210 -10.00 12.51 -3.13
CA TYR A 210 -9.27 13.65 -3.74
C TYR A 210 -8.74 13.32 -5.14
N SER A 211 -8.12 12.15 -5.31
CA SER A 211 -7.56 11.72 -6.58
C SER A 211 -8.61 11.61 -7.68
N THR A 212 -9.83 11.12 -7.39
CA THR A 212 -10.94 11.08 -8.36
C THR A 212 -11.24 12.47 -8.92
N ARG A 213 -11.43 13.45 -8.02
CA ARG A 213 -11.71 14.83 -8.41
C ARG A 213 -10.56 15.42 -9.24
N LYS A 214 -9.31 15.22 -8.83
CA LYS A 214 -8.16 15.76 -9.55
C LYS A 214 -7.93 15.11 -10.90
N ARG A 215 -8.12 13.81 -11.01
CA ARG A 215 -8.08 13.09 -12.29
C ARG A 215 -9.16 13.60 -13.24
N PHE A 216 -10.40 13.80 -12.74
CA PHE A 216 -11.48 14.36 -13.55
C PHE A 216 -11.22 15.82 -13.94
N GLU A 217 -10.77 16.70 -13.04
CA GLU A 217 -10.37 18.08 -13.34
C GLU A 217 -9.33 18.13 -14.48
N GLY A 218 -8.32 17.27 -14.45
CA GLY A 218 -7.30 17.19 -15.49
C GLY A 218 -7.87 16.69 -16.81
N PHE A 219 -8.66 15.63 -16.78
CA PHE A 219 -9.33 15.05 -17.96
C PHE A 219 -10.25 16.08 -18.64
N GLN A 220 -11.10 16.73 -17.86
CA GLN A 220 -11.98 17.78 -18.35
C GLN A 220 -11.20 18.93 -18.96
N GLN A 221 -10.09 19.35 -18.34
CA GLN A 221 -9.25 20.43 -18.85
C GLN A 221 -8.67 20.07 -20.24
N ALA A 222 -8.19 18.84 -20.43
CA ALA A 222 -7.67 18.39 -21.73
C ALA A 222 -8.79 18.44 -22.81
N CYS A 223 -10.00 18.04 -22.47
CA CYS A 223 -11.14 18.11 -23.39
C CYS A 223 -11.48 19.58 -23.76
N LEU A 224 -11.54 20.48 -22.79
CA LEU A 224 -11.82 21.89 -22.99
C LEU A 224 -10.74 22.58 -23.81
N ASP A 225 -9.46 22.30 -23.56
CA ASP A 225 -8.32 22.83 -24.31
C ASP A 225 -8.37 22.41 -25.79
N ALA A 226 -8.92 21.22 -26.07
CA ALA A 226 -9.15 20.72 -27.42
C ALA A 226 -10.45 21.26 -28.07
N GLY A 227 -11.20 22.08 -27.36
CA GLY A 227 -12.44 22.68 -27.86
C GLY A 227 -13.64 21.73 -27.88
N LEU A 228 -13.61 20.62 -27.12
CA LEU A 228 -14.75 19.73 -27.00
C LEU A 228 -15.86 20.41 -26.18
N PRO A 229 -17.13 20.33 -26.62
CA PRO A 229 -18.22 20.89 -25.84
C PRO A 229 -18.44 20.09 -24.55
N ALA A 230 -18.89 20.74 -23.50
CA ALA A 230 -19.14 20.09 -22.20
C ALA A 230 -20.17 18.95 -22.29
N SER A 231 -21.07 18.99 -23.28
CA SER A 231 -22.04 17.90 -23.57
C SER A 231 -21.40 16.59 -24.00
N ASP A 232 -20.17 16.62 -24.49
CA ASP A 232 -19.44 15.46 -25.02
C ASP A 232 -18.40 14.94 -24.00
N ILE A 233 -18.48 15.45 -22.76
CA ILE A 233 -17.65 15.04 -21.63
C ILE A 233 -18.55 14.42 -20.57
N HIS A 234 -18.54 13.09 -20.48
CA HIS A 234 -19.39 12.35 -19.56
C HIS A 234 -18.62 11.97 -18.31
N TYR A 235 -19.33 11.92 -17.17
CA TYR A 235 -18.76 11.48 -15.90
C TYR A 235 -19.79 10.69 -15.10
N ALA A 236 -19.38 9.58 -14.47
CA ALA A 236 -20.22 8.82 -13.57
C ALA A 236 -19.43 8.19 -12.43
N GLU A 237 -20.10 8.06 -11.29
CA GLU A 237 -19.65 7.36 -10.08
C GLU A 237 -20.71 6.30 -9.72
N PRO A 238 -20.74 5.15 -10.43
CA PRO A 238 -21.73 4.11 -10.16
C PRO A 238 -21.53 3.51 -8.76
N GLU A 239 -22.66 3.21 -8.10
CA GLU A 239 -22.67 2.63 -6.75
C GLU A 239 -22.30 1.14 -6.75
N ASP A 240 -22.62 0.44 -7.82
CA ASP A 240 -22.35 -0.98 -8.00
C ASP A 240 -22.08 -1.35 -9.47
N GLU A 241 -21.79 -2.63 -9.71
CA GLU A 241 -21.50 -3.16 -11.05
C GLU A 241 -22.71 -3.06 -11.99
N GLN A 242 -23.95 -3.17 -11.48
CA GLN A 242 -25.16 -3.05 -12.31
C GLN A 242 -25.38 -1.61 -12.76
N ASP A 243 -25.11 -0.66 -11.87
CA ASP A 243 -25.17 0.77 -12.18
C ASP A 243 -24.08 1.15 -13.18
N ALA A 244 -22.85 0.67 -12.97
CA ALA A 244 -21.76 0.83 -13.92
C ALA A 244 -22.13 0.29 -15.32
N GLN A 245 -22.74 -0.89 -15.38
CA GLN A 245 -23.20 -1.48 -16.63
C GLN A 245 -24.24 -0.60 -17.32
N ARG A 246 -25.18 -0.01 -16.56
CA ARG A 246 -26.18 0.93 -17.12
C ARG A 246 -25.53 2.17 -17.71
N CYS A 247 -24.63 2.81 -16.95
CA CYS A 247 -23.91 4.00 -17.40
C CYS A 247 -23.10 3.72 -18.68
N LEU A 248 -22.32 2.65 -18.69
CA LEU A 248 -21.50 2.26 -19.84
C LEU A 248 -22.37 1.97 -21.07
N THR A 249 -23.48 1.23 -20.91
CA THR A 249 -24.41 0.92 -22.02
C THR A 249 -25.01 2.18 -22.59
N GLU A 250 -25.43 3.12 -21.75
CA GLU A 250 -26.01 4.38 -22.18
C GLU A 250 -24.97 5.24 -22.92
N TRP A 251 -23.75 5.31 -22.45
CA TRP A 251 -22.67 6.03 -23.13
C TRP A 251 -22.38 5.44 -24.53
N MET A 252 -22.37 4.10 -24.64
CA MET A 252 -22.20 3.47 -25.96
C MET A 252 -23.32 3.88 -26.93
N ARG A 253 -24.62 4.00 -26.46
CA ARG A 253 -25.73 4.48 -27.27
C ARG A 253 -25.61 5.95 -27.65
N GLN A 254 -24.99 6.77 -26.78
CA GLN A 254 -24.72 8.18 -27.02
C GLN A 254 -23.47 8.40 -27.90
N GLY A 255 -22.78 7.33 -28.32
CA GLY A 255 -21.65 7.39 -29.23
C GLY A 255 -20.33 7.76 -28.52
N VAL A 256 -20.19 7.49 -27.24
CA VAL A 256 -18.89 7.59 -26.55
C VAL A 256 -17.93 6.57 -27.15
N THR A 257 -16.73 7.04 -27.51
CA THR A 257 -15.69 6.22 -28.15
C THR A 257 -14.41 6.13 -27.34
N GLY A 258 -14.23 7.00 -26.34
CA GLY A 258 -13.05 7.00 -25.46
C GLY A 258 -13.42 7.06 -23.99
N LEU A 259 -12.85 6.16 -23.20
CA LEU A 259 -13.07 6.04 -21.76
C LEU A 259 -11.76 6.21 -21.00
N PHE A 260 -11.80 7.08 -20.01
CA PHE A 260 -10.79 7.13 -18.95
C PHE A 260 -11.38 6.49 -17.69
N SER A 261 -10.72 5.49 -17.13
CA SER A 261 -11.12 4.88 -15.86
C SER A 261 -10.24 5.36 -14.72
N PHE A 262 -10.83 5.53 -13.55
CA PHE A 262 -10.13 5.98 -12.34
C PHE A 262 -8.85 5.16 -12.07
N CYS A 263 -8.92 3.82 -12.23
CA CYS A 263 -7.75 2.95 -12.11
C CYS A 263 -7.79 1.79 -13.10
N ASP A 264 -6.70 1.03 -13.20
CA ASP A 264 -6.59 -0.11 -14.12
C ASP A 264 -7.60 -1.22 -13.81
N VAL A 265 -7.89 -1.48 -12.54
CA VAL A 265 -8.88 -2.50 -12.14
C VAL A 265 -10.26 -2.13 -12.66
N GLU A 266 -10.65 -0.87 -12.50
CA GLU A 266 -11.94 -0.38 -13.01
C GLU A 266 -11.99 -0.38 -14.54
N ALA A 267 -10.86 -0.08 -15.20
CA ALA A 267 -10.76 -0.18 -16.66
C ALA A 267 -11.07 -1.61 -17.15
N TRP A 268 -10.49 -2.63 -16.50
CA TRP A 268 -10.82 -4.02 -16.85
C TRP A 268 -12.25 -4.41 -16.52
N THR A 269 -12.81 -3.91 -15.43
CA THR A 269 -14.22 -4.11 -15.10
C THR A 269 -15.11 -3.51 -16.19
N ALA A 270 -14.86 -2.26 -16.59
CA ALA A 270 -15.61 -1.62 -17.67
C ALA A 270 -15.50 -2.38 -19.01
N ILE A 271 -14.30 -2.81 -19.39
CA ILE A 271 -14.07 -3.63 -20.58
C ILE A 271 -14.89 -4.94 -20.50
N THR A 272 -14.83 -5.64 -19.36
CA THR A 272 -15.53 -6.92 -19.16
C THR A 272 -17.03 -6.75 -19.26
N LEU A 273 -17.59 -5.70 -18.62
CA LEU A 273 -19.04 -5.40 -18.69
C LEU A 273 -19.51 -5.13 -20.11
N LEU A 274 -18.72 -4.39 -20.90
CA LEU A 274 -19.07 -4.08 -22.29
C LEU A 274 -18.89 -5.29 -23.21
N GLU A 275 -17.85 -6.11 -23.02
CA GLU A 275 -17.66 -7.33 -23.81
C GLU A 275 -18.77 -8.35 -23.60
N ASN A 276 -19.30 -8.45 -22.40
CA ASN A 276 -20.47 -9.28 -22.10
C ASN A 276 -21.73 -8.83 -22.87
N GLN A 277 -21.75 -7.58 -23.37
CA GLN A 277 -22.81 -7.02 -24.21
C GLN A 277 -22.49 -7.05 -25.71
N GLY A 278 -21.34 -7.61 -26.09
CA GLY A 278 -20.91 -7.76 -27.49
C GLY A 278 -20.06 -6.61 -28.03
N PHE A 279 -19.74 -5.59 -27.23
CA PHE A 279 -18.77 -4.56 -27.60
C PHE A 279 -17.35 -5.09 -27.51
N GLN A 280 -16.41 -4.49 -28.19
CA GLN A 280 -15.01 -4.87 -28.19
C GLN A 280 -14.09 -3.67 -27.93
N CYS A 281 -13.18 -3.83 -26.98
CA CYS A 281 -12.09 -2.90 -26.74
C CYS A 281 -10.83 -3.41 -27.48
N PRO A 282 -10.13 -2.55 -28.26
CA PRO A 282 -10.35 -1.12 -28.48
C PRO A 282 -11.27 -0.77 -29.67
N ARG A 283 -11.85 -1.74 -30.40
CA ARG A 283 -12.60 -1.50 -31.65
C ARG A 283 -13.76 -0.52 -31.49
N ASP A 284 -14.60 -0.74 -30.45
CA ASP A 284 -15.81 0.03 -30.20
C ASP A 284 -15.61 1.11 -29.14
N LEU A 285 -14.65 0.90 -28.23
CA LEU A 285 -14.29 1.84 -27.17
C LEU A 285 -12.77 1.77 -26.89
N SER A 286 -12.08 2.89 -27.00
CA SER A 286 -10.72 3.07 -26.51
C SER A 286 -10.73 3.30 -25.00
N VAL A 287 -9.79 2.68 -24.26
CA VAL A 287 -9.76 2.75 -22.80
C VAL A 287 -8.37 3.12 -22.30
N VAL A 288 -8.32 4.08 -21.36
CA VAL A 288 -7.13 4.44 -20.59
C VAL A 288 -7.43 4.20 -19.12
N GLY A 289 -6.53 3.48 -18.43
CA GLY A 289 -6.54 3.30 -16.99
C GLY A 289 -5.58 4.23 -16.25
N PHE A 290 -5.36 3.96 -14.98
CA PHE A 290 -4.43 4.66 -14.12
C PHE A 290 -3.76 3.64 -13.18
N ASP A 291 -2.58 3.94 -12.65
CA ASP A 291 -1.72 3.17 -11.75
C ASP A 291 -0.63 2.34 -12.45
N ASN A 292 -0.84 1.94 -13.70
CA ASN A 292 0.08 1.08 -14.45
C ASN A 292 0.47 -0.21 -13.70
N ILE A 293 -0.51 -0.90 -13.09
CA ILE A 293 -0.25 -2.15 -12.35
C ILE A 293 0.27 -3.29 -13.25
N LEU A 294 0.08 -3.20 -14.58
CA LEU A 294 0.70 -4.09 -15.57
C LEU A 294 2.23 -4.01 -15.61
N GLY A 295 2.83 -2.98 -15.04
CA GLY A 295 4.28 -2.93 -14.81
C GLY A 295 4.77 -3.96 -13.79
N TYR A 296 3.86 -4.49 -12.96
CA TYR A 296 4.14 -5.41 -11.86
C TYR A 296 3.45 -6.76 -11.99
N LEU A 297 2.29 -6.79 -12.65
CA LEU A 297 1.43 -7.97 -12.77
C LEU A 297 1.16 -8.27 -14.26
N HIS A 298 0.91 -9.54 -14.56
CA HIS A 298 0.53 -9.96 -15.91
C HIS A 298 -0.99 -10.17 -15.98
N PHE A 299 -1.64 -9.40 -16.88
CA PHE A 299 -3.05 -9.55 -17.18
C PHE A 299 -3.24 -9.91 -18.65
N PRO A 300 -4.31 -10.66 -18.99
CA PRO A 300 -4.55 -11.10 -20.37
C PRO A 300 -4.77 -9.96 -21.37
N LYS A 301 -5.27 -8.82 -20.90
CA LYS A 301 -5.57 -7.66 -21.74
C LYS A 301 -4.73 -6.47 -21.32
N PRO A 302 -3.69 -6.14 -22.09
CA PRO A 302 -2.92 -4.94 -21.84
C PRO A 302 -3.77 -3.69 -22.13
N ILE A 303 -3.67 -2.70 -21.24
CA ILE A 303 -4.34 -1.41 -21.39
C ILE A 303 -3.33 -0.26 -21.37
N CYS A 304 -3.64 0.81 -22.07
CA CYS A 304 -2.99 2.10 -21.88
C CYS A 304 -3.27 2.59 -20.47
N SER A 305 -2.28 3.06 -19.78
CA SER A 305 -2.44 3.45 -18.39
C SER A 305 -1.50 4.60 -18.01
N ILE A 306 -1.97 5.46 -17.12
CA ILE A 306 -1.12 6.47 -16.50
C ILE A 306 -0.25 5.79 -15.44
N ASN A 307 1.07 5.94 -15.60
CA ASN A 307 2.06 5.36 -14.70
C ASN A 307 2.32 6.28 -13.53
N CYS A 308 2.10 5.76 -12.31
CA CYS A 308 2.63 6.27 -11.07
C CYS A 308 3.89 5.48 -10.71
N ASP A 309 4.98 6.15 -10.39
CA ASP A 309 6.20 5.45 -9.96
C ASP A 309 6.07 4.99 -8.49
N LEU A 310 5.44 3.82 -8.31
CA LEU A 310 5.22 3.23 -6.98
C LEU A 310 6.54 2.93 -6.25
N GLN A 311 7.61 2.64 -6.99
CA GLN A 311 8.93 2.41 -6.38
C GLN A 311 9.45 3.71 -5.75
N GLU A 312 9.31 4.82 -6.46
CA GLU A 312 9.72 6.13 -5.97
C GLU A 312 8.79 6.61 -4.84
N GLU A 313 7.48 6.34 -4.94
CA GLU A 313 6.52 6.64 -3.87
C GLU A 313 6.91 5.93 -2.56
N ALA A 314 7.16 4.63 -2.61
CA ALA A 314 7.59 3.85 -1.46
C ALA A 314 8.91 4.38 -0.86
N ARG A 315 9.88 4.71 -1.71
CA ARG A 315 11.18 5.24 -1.30
C ARG A 315 11.05 6.58 -0.59
N GLN A 316 10.28 7.52 -1.17
CA GLN A 316 10.04 8.86 -0.60
C GLN A 316 9.25 8.77 0.70
N ALA A 317 8.22 7.94 0.75
CA ALA A 317 7.39 7.76 1.94
C ALA A 317 8.21 7.27 3.15
N ILE A 318 9.03 6.23 2.95
CA ILE A 318 9.89 5.71 4.02
C ILE A 318 10.99 6.69 4.41
N ALA A 319 11.58 7.39 3.46
CA ALA A 319 12.59 8.42 3.74
C ALA A 319 11.99 9.58 4.57
N MET A 320 10.81 10.04 4.18
CA MET A 320 10.07 11.12 4.85
C MET A 320 9.63 10.69 6.26
N LEU A 321 9.04 9.51 6.42
CA LEU A 321 8.64 8.98 7.72
C LEU A 321 9.86 8.81 8.66
N ARG A 322 10.97 8.26 8.15
CA ARG A 322 12.22 8.13 8.92
C ARG A 322 12.74 9.49 9.39
N ARG A 323 12.69 10.52 8.52
CA ARG A 323 13.08 11.89 8.87
C ARG A 323 12.22 12.41 10.02
N ARG A 324 10.89 12.22 9.95
CA ARG A 324 9.94 12.64 10.98
C ARG A 324 10.10 11.87 12.29
N ILE A 325 10.40 10.56 12.24
CA ILE A 325 10.72 9.74 13.42
C ILE A 325 12.00 10.25 14.11
N HIS A 326 12.96 10.77 13.34
CA HIS A 326 14.22 11.25 13.90
C HIS A 326 14.07 12.65 14.50
N ASP A 327 13.36 13.53 13.83
CA ASP A 327 13.12 14.89 14.25
C ASP A 327 11.65 15.31 13.95
N PRO A 328 10.77 15.21 14.97
CA PRO A 328 9.37 15.62 14.82
C PRO A 328 9.16 17.11 14.58
N SER A 329 10.17 17.97 14.86
CA SER A 329 10.05 19.42 14.76
C SER A 329 10.20 19.97 13.34
N LEU A 330 10.63 19.15 12.39
CA LEU A 330 10.82 19.56 11.00
C LEU A 330 9.51 20.07 10.38
N PRO A 331 9.54 21.05 9.48
CA PRO A 331 8.34 21.48 8.77
C PRO A 331 7.78 20.33 7.90
N PRO A 332 6.45 20.31 7.66
CA PRO A 332 5.84 19.38 6.73
C PRO A 332 6.44 19.50 5.33
N GLN A 333 6.50 18.36 4.64
CA GLN A 333 6.98 18.30 3.27
C GLN A 333 5.96 17.57 2.39
N GLN A 334 5.71 18.12 1.21
CA GLN A 334 4.84 17.53 0.22
C GLN A 334 5.68 17.14 -1.01
N VAL A 335 5.55 15.90 -1.44
CA VAL A 335 6.19 15.37 -2.64
C VAL A 335 5.11 14.95 -3.61
N VAL A 336 5.05 15.64 -4.75
CA VAL A 336 4.17 15.30 -5.87
C VAL A 336 5.04 14.64 -6.94
N LEU A 337 4.79 13.36 -7.19
CA LEU A 337 5.54 12.56 -8.15
C LEU A 337 4.99 12.78 -9.56
N PRO A 338 5.85 12.97 -10.57
CA PRO A 338 5.41 13.08 -11.94
C PRO A 338 4.81 11.77 -12.44
N VAL A 339 3.86 11.91 -13.38
CA VAL A 339 3.19 10.79 -14.02
C VAL A 339 3.50 10.76 -15.51
N SER A 340 3.30 9.60 -16.14
CA SER A 340 3.51 9.42 -17.57
C SER A 340 2.49 8.43 -18.15
N LEU A 341 2.19 8.54 -19.43
CA LEU A 341 1.33 7.59 -20.13
C LEU A 341 2.15 6.41 -20.67
N VAL A 342 1.67 5.20 -20.45
CA VAL A 342 2.18 3.95 -21.03
C VAL A 342 1.14 3.36 -21.98
N CYS A 343 1.42 3.39 -23.29
CA CYS A 343 0.52 2.87 -24.30
C CYS A 343 0.72 1.36 -24.49
N ARG A 344 -0.40 0.59 -24.58
CA ARG A 344 -0.38 -0.87 -24.77
C ARG A 344 -1.46 -1.39 -25.73
N GLY A 345 -2.02 -0.50 -26.55
CA GLY A 345 -2.93 -0.90 -27.62
C GLY A 345 -4.42 -1.04 -27.23
N SER A 346 -4.84 -0.55 -26.06
CA SER A 346 -6.27 -0.39 -25.74
C SER A 346 -6.89 0.90 -26.29
N CYS A 347 -6.13 1.68 -27.02
CA CYS A 347 -6.59 2.86 -27.76
C CYS A 347 -6.25 2.71 -29.24
N ILE A 348 -7.17 3.07 -30.11
CA ILE A 348 -7.00 3.07 -31.57
C ILE A 348 -7.34 4.44 -32.13
N LYS A 349 -6.75 4.77 -33.24
CA LYS A 349 -7.05 5.99 -33.99
C LYS A 349 -8.36 5.85 -34.75
N ILE A 350 -9.24 6.88 -34.67
CA ILE A 350 -10.53 6.94 -35.39
C ILE A 350 -10.60 8.14 -36.33
#